data_494db6a98e60c3d0f37e9ba9a926fd74
#
_entry.id   494db6a98e60c3d0f37e9ba9a926fd74
#
_cell.length_a   1.000
_cell.length_b   1.000
_cell.length_c   1.000
_cell.angle_alpha   90.00
_cell.angle_beta   90.00
_cell.angle_gamma   90.00
#
_symmetry.space_group_name_H-M   'P 1'
#
loop_
_entity.id
_entity.type
_entity.pdbx_description
1 polymer ?
#
loop_
_entity_poly.entity_id
_entity_poly.type
_entity_poly.pdbx_seq_one_letter_code
_entity_poly.pdbx_strand_id
1 'polypeptide(L)'
;MRMTLRLFMAKQEPNFEVLAGAGGVALGEARTNHEGRKAILLIRGQEDTTEFESLIKTMGIVIVESIYQPGEQDPKGYFGKGRLQDVSDELRLRVAGHPWQGVDLVLIHTNATPRQLVAVSDATKVEVWDRVRLLLSLFNAHANSLEARTQVRIARLQSDRTVLRELANQTTTGERAGYGGGGVTALQAVIANVNRELTSLRKRQKKHSKAQAERRRQRTRSGAVTVGFAGYTNAGKSSLFLKMSGKEVLVEDKLFSTLETTVGRLAASPRVLLADTIGFIDNLPSATLDAFRATLSEALECDLLVVLVDATDPVREFERKISATQREINARYLNQDELENLDERKIMCALTKIESLTTEQLAEKKSIVKRHGYPSPLAISVHQEIGLEQFQDAMLKQLFGKTVTIKLLNSEAGRSIEGYLSDVYESGMIINKQLEKNGDILVEVWINQQSLARLVSNSNGRIEVK
;
A
#
# COMPACT_ATOMS: atom_id res chain seq x y z
N MET A 1 -21.08 -24.10 22.57
CA MET A 1 -21.37 -24.14 21.10
C MET A 1 -20.16 -23.88 20.22
N ARG A 2 -19.31 -22.87 20.47
CA ARG A 2 -18.05 -22.64 19.71
C ARG A 2 -17.02 -23.79 19.82
N MET A 3 -16.87 -24.38 20.98
CA MET A 3 -15.90 -25.44 21.23
C MET A 3 -16.34 -26.81 20.62
N THR A 4 -17.64 -27.07 20.53
CA THR A 4 -18.20 -28.28 19.92
C THR A 4 -18.11 -28.27 18.40
N LEU A 5 -18.26 -27.09 17.75
CA LEU A 5 -18.07 -26.95 16.30
C LEU A 5 -16.60 -27.19 15.91
N ARG A 6 -15.66 -26.72 16.76
CA ARG A 6 -14.23 -26.88 16.58
C ARG A 6 -13.79 -28.36 16.64
N LEU A 7 -14.30 -29.11 17.58
CA LEU A 7 -14.01 -30.54 17.71
C LEU A 7 -14.63 -31.38 16.57
N PHE A 8 -15.79 -30.97 16.08
CA PHE A 8 -16.48 -31.65 14.99
C PHE A 8 -15.79 -31.45 13.66
N MET A 9 -15.34 -30.22 13.37
CA MET A 9 -14.61 -29.90 12.13
C MET A 9 -13.19 -30.49 12.09
N ALA A 10 -12.45 -30.43 13.21
CA ALA A 10 -11.10 -30.98 13.29
C ALA A 10 -11.02 -32.49 13.09
N LYS A 11 -12.09 -33.21 13.40
CA LYS A 11 -12.14 -34.69 13.25
C LYS A 11 -12.58 -35.15 11.86
N GLN A 12 -13.33 -34.33 11.11
CA GLN A 12 -13.96 -34.75 9.85
C GLN A 12 -13.38 -34.15 8.57
N GLU A 13 -12.63 -32.99 8.63
CA GLU A 13 -12.19 -32.29 7.45
C GLU A 13 -10.82 -31.60 7.64
N PRO A 14 -9.71 -32.33 7.68
CA PRO A 14 -8.38 -31.73 7.81
C PRO A 14 -8.06 -30.72 6.68
N ASN A 15 -8.63 -30.96 5.48
CA ASN A 15 -8.40 -30.10 4.32
C ASN A 15 -9.08 -28.73 4.40
N PHE A 16 -10.18 -28.63 5.14
CA PHE A 16 -10.90 -27.38 5.32
C PHE A 16 -10.09 -26.39 6.17
N GLU A 17 -9.49 -26.85 7.24
CA GLU A 17 -8.61 -26.04 8.09
C GLU A 17 -7.36 -25.58 7.35
N VAL A 18 -6.78 -26.46 6.54
CA VAL A 18 -5.59 -26.16 5.73
C VAL A 18 -5.88 -25.07 4.70
N LEU A 19 -7.02 -25.14 3.99
CA LEU A 19 -7.40 -24.13 3.01
C LEU A 19 -7.82 -22.79 3.63
N ALA A 20 -8.43 -22.82 4.80
CA ALA A 20 -8.77 -21.61 5.53
C ALA A 20 -7.52 -20.82 6.02
N GLY A 21 -6.35 -21.45 6.00
CA GLY A 21 -5.07 -20.82 6.26
C GLY A 21 -4.94 -20.21 7.65
N ALA A 22 -5.72 -20.71 8.57
CA ALA A 22 -5.82 -20.12 9.91
C ALA A 22 -5.11 -20.97 10.99
N GLY A 23 -4.35 -21.98 10.57
CA GLY A 23 -3.61 -22.83 11.53
C GLY A 23 -4.46 -23.37 12.66
N GLY A 24 -5.61 -23.95 12.35
CA GLY A 24 -6.55 -24.50 13.32
C GLY A 24 -7.39 -23.48 14.08
N VAL A 25 -7.40 -22.22 13.66
CA VAL A 25 -8.23 -21.13 14.20
C VAL A 25 -9.49 -20.96 13.35
N ALA A 26 -10.54 -20.36 13.87
CA ALA A 26 -11.78 -20.13 13.12
C ALA A 26 -11.52 -19.35 11.82
N LEU A 27 -12.33 -19.64 10.79
CA LEU A 27 -12.26 -18.95 9.49
C LEU A 27 -12.06 -17.44 9.65
N GLY A 28 -11.04 -16.92 8.94
CA GLY A 28 -10.71 -15.50 8.96
C GLY A 28 -9.91 -15.00 10.16
N GLU A 29 -9.56 -15.84 11.12
CA GLU A 29 -8.52 -15.53 12.10
C GLU A 29 -7.16 -15.90 11.51
N ALA A 30 -6.23 -14.95 11.49
CA ALA A 30 -4.89 -15.16 10.98
C ALA A 30 -3.91 -15.33 12.12
N ARG A 31 -2.95 -16.24 11.97
CA ARG A 31 -1.74 -16.17 12.77
C ARG A 31 -1.07 -14.84 12.48
N THR A 32 -0.61 -14.16 13.51
CA THR A 32 0.15 -12.90 13.38
C THR A 32 1.65 -13.16 13.31
N ASN A 33 2.11 -14.34 13.73
CA ASN A 33 3.52 -14.73 13.70
C ASN A 33 3.69 -15.99 12.84
N HIS A 34 4.51 -15.88 11.80
CA HIS A 34 4.87 -16.96 10.88
C HIS A 34 6.38 -17.26 10.90
N GLU A 35 7.11 -16.65 11.84
CA GLU A 35 8.56 -16.79 11.97
C GLU A 35 8.96 -18.25 12.20
N GLY A 36 9.94 -18.72 11.44
CA GLY A 36 10.46 -20.07 11.50
C GLY A 36 9.59 -21.15 10.86
N ARG A 37 8.43 -20.81 10.25
CA ARG A 37 7.66 -21.78 9.47
C ARG A 37 8.47 -22.27 8.27
N LYS A 38 8.40 -23.56 8.00
CA LYS A 38 9.07 -24.21 6.87
C LYS A 38 8.11 -24.34 5.70
N ALA A 39 8.54 -23.89 4.53
CA ALA A 39 7.73 -23.91 3.33
C ALA A 39 8.46 -24.51 2.14
N ILE A 40 7.70 -25.10 1.22
CA ILE A 40 8.14 -25.45 -0.13
C ILE A 40 7.55 -24.42 -1.09
N LEU A 41 8.38 -23.94 -2.01
CA LEU A 41 7.97 -22.98 -3.04
C LEU A 41 7.75 -23.69 -4.38
N LEU A 42 6.54 -23.61 -4.93
CA LEU A 42 6.20 -24.14 -6.25
C LEU A 42 6.28 -23.03 -7.30
N ILE A 43 7.11 -23.23 -8.32
CA ILE A 43 7.35 -22.28 -9.40
C ILE A 43 7.01 -22.91 -10.73
N ARG A 44 6.17 -22.23 -11.51
CA ARG A 44 5.79 -22.67 -12.85
C ARG A 44 6.17 -21.61 -13.89
N GLY A 45 6.82 -22.02 -14.99
CA GLY A 45 7.30 -21.10 -16.02
C GLY A 45 8.64 -20.42 -15.67
N GLN A 46 9.05 -19.47 -16.51
CA GLN A 46 10.26 -18.67 -16.30
C GLN A 46 9.87 -17.31 -15.71
N GLU A 47 9.60 -17.26 -14.43
CA GLU A 47 9.26 -16.02 -13.75
C GLU A 47 10.34 -15.61 -12.74
N ASP A 48 10.52 -14.32 -12.56
CA ASP A 48 11.41 -13.78 -11.54
C ASP A 48 10.77 -13.94 -10.17
N THR A 49 11.41 -14.70 -9.29
CA THR A 49 10.92 -15.00 -7.93
C THR A 49 11.45 -14.05 -6.86
N THR A 50 12.38 -13.16 -7.22
CA THR A 50 13.14 -12.32 -6.28
C THR A 50 12.24 -11.53 -5.34
N GLU A 51 11.21 -10.88 -5.88
CA GLU A 51 10.26 -10.12 -5.09
C GLU A 51 9.44 -11.03 -4.15
N PHE A 52 8.98 -12.17 -4.65
CA PHE A 52 8.18 -13.11 -3.88
C PHE A 52 8.98 -13.74 -2.73
N GLU A 53 10.22 -14.12 -2.97
CA GLU A 53 11.15 -14.63 -1.95
C GLU A 53 11.47 -13.56 -0.90
N SER A 54 11.61 -12.30 -1.30
CA SER A 54 11.78 -11.17 -0.38
C SER A 54 10.56 -10.98 0.54
N LEU A 55 9.34 -11.14 0.01
CA LEU A 55 8.10 -11.12 0.80
C LEU A 55 8.05 -12.27 1.81
N ILE A 56 8.41 -13.48 1.39
CA ILE A 56 8.47 -14.67 2.25
C ILE A 56 9.47 -14.45 3.38
N LYS A 57 10.66 -13.94 3.06
CA LYS A 57 11.70 -13.61 4.04
C LYS A 57 11.24 -12.55 5.04
N THR A 58 10.50 -11.54 4.60
CA THR A 58 9.93 -10.50 5.48
C THR A 58 8.96 -11.09 6.52
N MET A 59 8.28 -12.18 6.17
CA MET A 59 7.40 -12.93 7.07
C MET A 59 8.15 -13.88 8.03
N GLY A 60 9.47 -14.01 7.91
CA GLY A 60 10.28 -14.96 8.66
C GLY A 60 10.04 -16.43 8.28
N ILE A 61 9.43 -16.69 7.11
CA ILE A 61 9.19 -18.05 6.60
C ILE A 61 10.47 -18.55 5.94
N VAL A 62 10.84 -19.78 6.20
CA VAL A 62 12.03 -20.44 5.67
C VAL A 62 11.65 -21.33 4.48
N ILE A 63 12.12 -20.97 3.29
CA ILE A 63 11.99 -21.83 2.10
C ILE A 63 12.98 -22.98 2.26
N VAL A 64 12.47 -24.19 2.36
CA VAL A 64 13.29 -25.41 2.46
C VAL A 64 13.76 -25.84 1.07
N GLU A 65 12.85 -25.77 0.09
CA GLU A 65 13.14 -26.09 -1.30
C GLU A 65 12.23 -25.32 -2.24
N SER A 66 12.79 -24.92 -3.40
CA SER A 66 12.06 -24.34 -4.51
C SER A 66 11.93 -25.37 -5.63
N ILE A 67 10.72 -25.77 -5.95
CA ILE A 67 10.43 -26.78 -6.96
C ILE A 67 9.97 -26.09 -8.22
N TYR A 68 10.72 -26.31 -9.30
CA TYR A 68 10.46 -25.71 -10.59
C TYR A 68 9.87 -26.74 -11.57
N GLN A 69 8.87 -26.31 -12.34
CA GLN A 69 8.34 -27.05 -13.47
C GLN A 69 8.20 -26.13 -14.68
N PRO A 70 8.86 -26.43 -15.83
CA PRO A 70 8.76 -25.60 -17.04
C PRO A 70 7.38 -25.67 -17.67
N GLY A 71 7.05 -24.65 -18.49
CA GLY A 71 5.83 -24.54 -19.25
C GLY A 71 4.69 -23.81 -18.53
N GLU A 72 3.50 -23.79 -19.13
CA GLU A 72 2.34 -23.09 -18.61
C GLU A 72 1.72 -23.80 -17.39
N GLN A 73 1.03 -23.04 -16.56
CA GLN A 73 0.32 -23.57 -15.39
C GLN A 73 -0.76 -24.56 -15.79
N ASP A 74 -0.83 -25.69 -15.08
CA ASP A 74 -1.96 -26.60 -15.23
C ASP A 74 -3.25 -25.92 -14.69
N PRO A 75 -4.32 -25.83 -15.50
CA PRO A 75 -5.54 -25.15 -15.10
C PRO A 75 -6.23 -25.75 -13.87
N LYS A 76 -5.96 -27.03 -13.60
CA LYS A 76 -6.58 -27.77 -12.48
C LYS A 76 -5.67 -27.85 -11.26
N GLY A 77 -4.40 -28.15 -11.45
CA GLY A 77 -3.50 -28.52 -10.37
C GLY A 77 -2.30 -27.59 -10.16
N TYR A 78 -2.17 -26.50 -10.95
CA TYR A 78 -0.98 -25.62 -10.99
C TYR A 78 0.26 -26.35 -11.54
N PHE A 79 0.68 -27.45 -10.95
CA PHE A 79 1.62 -28.43 -11.51
C PHE A 79 0.87 -29.54 -12.24
N GLY A 80 1.54 -30.21 -13.18
CA GLY A 80 1.02 -31.43 -13.78
C GLY A 80 0.83 -32.52 -12.72
N LYS A 81 -0.14 -33.41 -12.94
CA LYS A 81 -0.54 -34.43 -11.93
C LYS A 81 0.63 -35.27 -11.42
N GLY A 82 1.54 -35.73 -12.28
CA GLY A 82 2.70 -36.55 -11.87
C GLY A 82 3.61 -35.77 -10.95
N ARG A 83 4.00 -34.53 -11.31
CA ARG A 83 4.89 -33.71 -10.48
C ARG A 83 4.26 -33.33 -9.13
N LEU A 84 2.94 -33.06 -9.13
CA LEU A 84 2.22 -32.80 -7.89
C LEU A 84 2.15 -34.03 -6.99
N GLN A 85 2.06 -35.24 -7.59
CA GLN A 85 2.12 -36.47 -6.85
C GLN A 85 3.51 -36.70 -6.23
N ASP A 86 4.58 -36.44 -6.98
CA ASP A 86 5.97 -36.54 -6.45
C ASP A 86 6.13 -35.63 -5.21
N VAL A 87 5.68 -34.37 -5.30
CA VAL A 87 5.70 -33.43 -4.15
C VAL A 87 4.89 -33.95 -2.96
N SER A 88 3.72 -34.52 -3.24
CA SER A 88 2.85 -35.10 -2.21
C SER A 88 3.51 -36.29 -1.51
N ASP A 89 4.12 -37.16 -2.28
CA ASP A 89 4.76 -38.39 -1.74
C ASP A 89 5.98 -38.03 -0.90
N GLU A 90 6.79 -37.06 -1.34
CA GLU A 90 7.93 -36.54 -0.60
C GLU A 90 7.53 -35.86 0.73
N LEU A 91 6.47 -35.05 0.73
CA LEU A 91 5.92 -34.43 1.95
C LEU A 91 5.43 -35.49 2.97
N ARG A 92 5.01 -36.66 2.49
CA ARG A 92 4.55 -37.76 3.33
C ARG A 92 5.67 -38.59 3.91
N LEU A 93 6.90 -38.51 3.33
CA LEU A 93 8.07 -39.21 3.83
C LEU A 93 8.44 -38.65 5.21
N ARG A 94 8.06 -39.36 6.28
CA ARG A 94 8.43 -39.02 7.67
C ARG A 94 9.78 -39.60 8.05
N VAL A 95 10.80 -39.43 7.22
CA VAL A 95 12.13 -39.92 7.51
C VAL A 95 12.87 -38.90 8.35
N ALA A 96 13.43 -39.36 9.46
CA ALA A 96 14.25 -38.52 10.34
C ALA A 96 15.46 -37.98 9.57
N GLY A 97 15.66 -36.67 9.61
CA GLY A 97 16.74 -35.99 8.85
C GLY A 97 16.40 -35.61 7.43
N HIS A 98 15.18 -35.89 6.93
CA HIS A 98 14.76 -35.43 5.63
C HIS A 98 14.67 -33.87 5.59
N PRO A 99 15.16 -33.21 4.53
CA PRO A 99 15.11 -31.74 4.42
C PRO A 99 13.70 -31.15 4.62
N TRP A 100 12.67 -31.87 4.18
CA TRP A 100 11.27 -31.45 4.29
C TRP A 100 10.61 -31.77 5.63
N GLN A 101 11.37 -32.24 6.61
CA GLN A 101 10.85 -32.51 7.92
C GLN A 101 10.34 -31.23 8.60
N GLY A 102 9.06 -31.22 8.97
CA GLY A 102 8.40 -30.08 9.61
C GLY A 102 7.92 -29.00 8.63
N VAL A 103 7.89 -29.29 7.32
CA VAL A 103 7.20 -28.44 6.34
C VAL A 103 5.70 -28.47 6.63
N ASP A 104 5.13 -27.30 6.89
CA ASP A 104 3.71 -27.11 7.19
C ASP A 104 3.02 -26.16 6.21
N LEU A 105 3.75 -25.68 5.19
CA LEU A 105 3.29 -24.71 4.23
C LEU A 105 3.80 -25.02 2.81
N VAL A 106 2.91 -24.90 1.82
CA VAL A 106 3.25 -24.86 0.40
C VAL A 106 2.94 -23.49 -0.14
N LEU A 107 3.90 -22.87 -0.79
CA LEU A 107 3.79 -21.55 -1.41
C LEU A 107 3.70 -21.69 -2.93
N ILE A 108 2.74 -21.01 -3.54
CA ILE A 108 2.60 -20.90 -4.99
C ILE A 108 3.06 -19.50 -5.41
N HIS A 109 4.06 -19.44 -6.29
CA HIS A 109 4.70 -18.19 -6.69
C HIS A 109 3.74 -17.15 -7.29
N THR A 110 2.69 -17.57 -7.97
CA THR A 110 1.73 -16.71 -8.65
C THR A 110 0.37 -16.62 -7.94
N ASN A 111 -0.56 -15.86 -8.51
CA ASN A 111 -1.95 -15.88 -8.09
C ASN A 111 -2.60 -17.17 -8.61
N ALA A 112 -2.95 -18.07 -7.70
CA ALA A 112 -3.58 -19.34 -8.06
C ALA A 112 -5.10 -19.20 -8.14
N THR A 113 -5.70 -19.98 -9.04
CA THR A 113 -7.17 -20.09 -9.07
C THR A 113 -7.67 -20.87 -7.85
N PRO A 114 -8.92 -20.67 -7.41
CA PRO A 114 -9.50 -21.45 -6.32
C PRO A 114 -9.39 -22.96 -6.53
N ARG A 115 -9.54 -23.41 -7.79
CA ARG A 115 -9.41 -24.81 -8.18
C ARG A 115 -7.99 -25.35 -7.97
N GLN A 116 -6.99 -24.57 -8.37
CA GLN A 116 -5.57 -24.94 -8.17
C GLN A 116 -5.23 -25.00 -6.68
N LEU A 117 -5.68 -24.03 -5.86
CA LEU A 117 -5.46 -24.03 -4.42
C LEU A 117 -6.05 -25.29 -3.76
N VAL A 118 -7.28 -25.65 -4.12
CA VAL A 118 -7.95 -26.86 -3.62
C VAL A 118 -7.18 -28.10 -4.05
N ALA A 119 -6.79 -28.22 -5.32
CA ALA A 119 -6.09 -29.39 -5.84
C ALA A 119 -4.71 -29.58 -5.19
N VAL A 120 -3.93 -28.50 -5.03
CA VAL A 120 -2.61 -28.57 -4.36
C VAL A 120 -2.77 -28.94 -2.88
N SER A 121 -3.74 -28.32 -2.19
CA SER A 121 -4.01 -28.64 -0.79
C SER A 121 -4.47 -30.09 -0.60
N ASP A 122 -5.31 -30.61 -1.48
CA ASP A 122 -5.76 -32.00 -1.43
C ASP A 122 -4.63 -32.99 -1.68
N ALA A 123 -3.73 -32.68 -2.58
CA ALA A 123 -2.59 -33.52 -2.86
C ALA A 123 -1.58 -33.51 -1.69
N THR A 124 -1.20 -32.34 -1.20
CA THR A 124 -0.10 -32.16 -0.25
C THR A 124 -0.53 -32.37 1.21
N LYS A 125 -1.81 -32.15 1.53
CA LYS A 125 -2.38 -32.21 2.90
C LYS A 125 -1.73 -31.24 3.89
N VAL A 126 -1.13 -30.15 3.38
CA VAL A 126 -0.59 -29.04 4.17
C VAL A 126 -1.24 -27.74 3.74
N GLU A 127 -1.03 -26.70 4.51
CA GLU A 127 -1.54 -25.37 4.19
C GLU A 127 -0.94 -24.85 2.89
N VAL A 128 -1.76 -24.25 2.01
CA VAL A 128 -1.33 -23.72 0.72
C VAL A 128 -1.60 -22.23 0.66
N TRP A 129 -0.58 -21.48 0.34
CA TRP A 129 -0.69 -20.04 0.08
C TRP A 129 -0.25 -19.72 -1.34
N ASP A 130 -1.02 -18.93 -2.01
CA ASP A 130 -0.62 -18.23 -3.22
C ASP A 130 -0.08 -16.82 -2.87
N ARG A 131 0.31 -16.06 -3.90
CA ARG A 131 0.80 -14.70 -3.75
C ARG A 131 -0.20 -13.80 -3.00
N VAL A 132 -1.51 -13.94 -3.28
CA VAL A 132 -2.57 -13.17 -2.62
C VAL A 132 -2.59 -13.43 -1.14
N ARG A 133 -2.54 -14.71 -0.76
CA ARG A 133 -2.63 -15.12 0.65
C ARG A 133 -1.38 -14.73 1.43
N LEU A 134 -0.20 -14.82 0.81
CA LEU A 134 1.04 -14.33 1.40
C LEU A 134 0.95 -12.83 1.70
N LEU A 135 0.51 -12.03 0.73
CA LEU A 135 0.35 -10.58 0.89
C LEU A 135 -0.68 -10.23 1.98
N LEU A 136 -1.83 -10.92 1.99
CA LEU A 136 -2.85 -10.69 3.03
C LEU A 136 -2.34 -11.05 4.43
N SER A 137 -1.51 -12.07 4.54
CA SER A 137 -0.89 -12.46 5.82
C SER A 137 0.15 -11.42 6.26
N LEU A 138 0.96 -10.92 5.33
CA LEU A 138 1.90 -9.83 5.57
C LEU A 138 1.16 -8.56 6.03
N PHE A 139 0.10 -8.19 5.33
CA PHE A 139 -0.72 -7.04 5.71
C PHE A 139 -1.37 -7.22 7.07
N ASN A 140 -1.81 -8.42 7.41
CA ASN A 140 -2.36 -8.68 8.73
C ASN A 140 -1.32 -8.50 9.85
N ALA A 141 -0.07 -8.88 9.60
CA ALA A 141 1.02 -8.70 10.56
C ALA A 141 1.36 -7.21 10.81
N HIS A 142 1.19 -6.35 9.77
CA HIS A 142 1.50 -4.92 9.85
C HIS A 142 0.26 -4.03 10.12
N ALA A 143 -0.94 -4.59 10.20
CA ALA A 143 -2.16 -3.82 10.47
C ALA A 143 -2.25 -3.43 11.95
N ASN A 144 -1.88 -2.18 12.26
CA ASN A 144 -1.88 -1.66 13.62
C ASN A 144 -3.24 -1.04 14.01
N SER A 145 -3.96 -0.41 13.07
CA SER A 145 -5.26 0.19 13.36
C SER A 145 -6.41 -0.80 13.18
N LEU A 146 -7.53 -0.44 13.78
CA LEU A 146 -8.79 -1.16 13.62
C LEU A 146 -9.31 -1.10 12.18
N GLU A 147 -9.01 0.00 11.47
CA GLU A 147 -9.40 0.23 10.08
C GLU A 147 -8.63 -0.70 9.15
N ALA A 148 -7.30 -0.72 9.25
CA ALA A 148 -6.46 -1.62 8.46
C ALA A 148 -6.81 -3.10 8.73
N ARG A 149 -6.96 -3.49 9.99
CA ARG A 149 -7.42 -4.85 10.34
C ARG A 149 -8.76 -5.19 9.72
N THR A 150 -9.70 -4.24 9.69
CA THR A 150 -11.01 -4.44 9.06
C THR A 150 -10.87 -4.64 7.55
N GLN A 151 -10.00 -3.87 6.89
CA GLN A 151 -9.73 -3.97 5.44
C GLN A 151 -9.08 -5.31 5.09
N VAL A 152 -8.02 -5.69 5.80
CA VAL A 152 -7.34 -6.98 5.62
C VAL A 152 -8.33 -8.13 5.84
N ARG A 153 -9.16 -8.04 6.89
CA ARG A 153 -10.19 -9.05 7.18
C ARG A 153 -11.18 -9.19 6.04
N ILE A 154 -11.66 -8.09 5.47
CA ILE A 154 -12.57 -8.10 4.31
C ILE A 154 -11.90 -8.80 3.13
N ALA A 155 -10.67 -8.41 2.76
CA ALA A 155 -9.95 -9.00 1.63
C ALA A 155 -9.73 -10.52 1.84
N ARG A 156 -9.35 -10.92 3.05
CA ARG A 156 -9.16 -12.32 3.39
C ARG A 156 -10.44 -13.13 3.30
N LEU A 157 -11.54 -12.65 3.89
CA LEU A 157 -12.84 -13.32 3.80
C LEU A 157 -13.35 -13.41 2.36
N GLN A 158 -13.06 -12.42 1.51
CA GLN A 158 -13.38 -12.48 0.09
C GLN A 158 -12.60 -13.58 -0.63
N SER A 159 -11.29 -13.69 -0.38
CA SER A 159 -10.44 -14.76 -0.91
C SER A 159 -10.92 -16.13 -0.42
N ASP A 160 -11.11 -16.30 0.89
CA ASP A 160 -11.59 -17.57 1.49
C ASP A 160 -12.96 -17.98 0.93
N ARG A 161 -13.87 -17.01 0.73
CA ARG A 161 -15.20 -17.29 0.14
C ARG A 161 -15.11 -17.89 -1.25
N THR A 162 -14.17 -17.45 -2.09
CA THR A 162 -14.01 -18.01 -3.45
C THR A 162 -13.54 -19.46 -3.41
N VAL A 163 -12.61 -19.77 -2.51
CA VAL A 163 -12.10 -21.14 -2.29
C VAL A 163 -13.18 -22.03 -1.72
N LEU A 164 -13.94 -21.56 -0.73
CA LEU A 164 -15.07 -22.30 -0.14
C LEU A 164 -16.16 -22.66 -1.14
N ARG A 165 -16.45 -21.72 -2.07
CA ARG A 165 -17.41 -21.99 -3.15
C ARG A 165 -16.90 -23.05 -4.10
N GLU A 166 -15.62 -23.04 -4.45
CA GLU A 166 -15.02 -24.08 -5.28
C GLU A 166 -15.08 -25.44 -4.59
N LEU A 167 -14.77 -25.52 -3.31
CA LEU A 167 -14.93 -26.73 -2.51
C LEU A 167 -16.38 -27.25 -2.54
N ALA A 168 -17.36 -26.36 -2.34
CA ALA A 168 -18.78 -26.73 -2.37
C ALA A 168 -19.19 -27.25 -3.77
N ASN A 169 -18.70 -26.65 -4.85
CA ASN A 169 -18.97 -27.10 -6.20
C ASN A 169 -18.39 -28.49 -6.48
N GLN A 170 -17.15 -28.74 -6.08
CA GLN A 170 -16.50 -30.06 -6.25
C GLN A 170 -17.20 -31.17 -5.45
N THR A 171 -17.71 -30.85 -4.27
CA THR A 171 -18.47 -31.82 -3.47
C THR A 171 -19.83 -32.12 -4.08
N THR A 172 -20.48 -31.15 -4.74
CA THR A 172 -21.80 -31.32 -5.38
C THR A 172 -21.70 -32.09 -6.71
N THR A 173 -20.60 -31.94 -7.45
CA THR A 173 -20.40 -32.64 -8.74
C THR A 173 -19.85 -34.05 -8.58
N GLY A 174 -19.66 -34.55 -7.37
CA GLY A 174 -19.15 -35.91 -7.10
C GLY A 174 -17.67 -36.12 -7.42
N GLU A 175 -16.92 -35.08 -7.73
CA GLU A 175 -15.46 -35.14 -7.99
C GLU A 175 -14.68 -35.48 -6.70
N ARG A 176 -15.30 -35.39 -5.52
CA ARG A 176 -14.76 -35.83 -4.23
C ARG A 176 -15.56 -36.98 -3.65
N ALA A 177 -14.98 -38.18 -3.65
CA ALA A 177 -15.55 -39.33 -2.99
C ALA A 177 -15.48 -39.16 -1.45
N GLY A 178 -16.64 -39.24 -0.78
CA GLY A 178 -16.69 -39.34 0.70
C GLY A 178 -17.46 -38.24 1.43
N TYR A 179 -18.02 -37.24 0.74
CA TYR A 179 -18.88 -36.23 1.36
C TYR A 179 -20.34 -36.68 1.32
N GLY A 180 -20.84 -37.24 2.43
CA GLY A 180 -22.28 -37.46 2.65
C GLY A 180 -23.01 -36.09 2.74
N GLY A 181 -24.33 -36.04 2.53
CA GLY A 181 -25.14 -34.82 2.49
C GLY A 181 -24.97 -33.84 3.66
N GLY A 182 -24.40 -34.25 4.77
CA GLY A 182 -24.03 -33.39 5.90
C GLY A 182 -22.87 -32.44 5.66
N GLY A 183 -21.90 -32.82 4.81
CA GLY A 183 -20.72 -31.96 4.50
C GLY A 183 -21.08 -30.76 3.64
N VAL A 184 -21.95 -30.91 2.64
CA VAL A 184 -22.44 -29.81 1.78
C VAL A 184 -23.20 -28.77 2.61
N THR A 185 -24.06 -29.22 3.53
CA THR A 185 -24.82 -28.35 4.42
C THR A 185 -23.89 -27.56 5.37
N ALA A 186 -22.85 -28.20 5.89
CA ALA A 186 -21.86 -27.55 6.73
C ALA A 186 -21.07 -26.44 5.98
N LEU A 187 -20.60 -26.73 4.76
CA LEU A 187 -19.93 -25.74 3.90
C LEU A 187 -20.83 -24.56 3.55
N GLN A 188 -22.10 -24.83 3.21
CA GLN A 188 -23.07 -23.76 2.94
C GLN A 188 -23.31 -22.88 4.17
N ALA A 189 -23.39 -23.47 5.37
CA ALA A 189 -23.52 -22.70 6.62
C ALA A 189 -22.29 -21.82 6.88
N VAL A 190 -21.09 -22.31 6.58
CA VAL A 190 -19.86 -21.53 6.69
C VAL A 190 -19.83 -20.38 5.70
N ILE A 191 -20.20 -20.61 4.42
CA ILE A 191 -20.29 -19.56 3.40
C ILE A 191 -21.32 -18.50 3.81
N ALA A 192 -22.45 -18.90 4.39
CA ALA A 192 -23.47 -17.97 4.89
C ALA A 192 -22.93 -17.12 6.05
N ASN A 193 -22.13 -17.70 6.96
CA ASN A 193 -21.47 -16.96 8.03
C ASN A 193 -20.47 -15.94 7.49
N VAL A 194 -19.61 -16.34 6.54
CA VAL A 194 -18.65 -15.46 5.87
C VAL A 194 -19.37 -14.29 5.19
N ASN A 195 -20.48 -14.54 4.50
CA ASN A 195 -21.25 -13.49 3.85
C ASN A 195 -21.87 -12.49 4.84
N ARG A 196 -22.36 -12.96 5.98
CA ARG A 196 -22.89 -12.10 7.07
C ARG A 196 -21.79 -11.22 7.66
N GLU A 197 -20.63 -11.81 7.92
CA GLU A 197 -19.48 -11.07 8.45
C GLU A 197 -18.99 -10.03 7.44
N LEU A 198 -18.84 -10.37 6.17
CA LEU A 198 -18.49 -9.44 5.09
C LEU A 198 -19.45 -8.25 5.01
N THR A 199 -20.76 -8.50 5.12
CA THR A 199 -21.77 -7.45 5.11
C THR A 199 -21.61 -6.48 6.28
N SER A 200 -21.37 -7.03 7.48
CA SER A 200 -21.14 -6.23 8.68
C SER A 200 -19.87 -5.37 8.59
N LEU A 201 -18.75 -5.99 8.15
CA LEU A 201 -17.47 -5.30 8.01
C LEU A 201 -17.52 -4.20 6.93
N ARG A 202 -18.17 -4.46 5.79
CA ARG A 202 -18.36 -3.46 4.72
C ARG A 202 -19.20 -2.26 5.19
N LYS A 203 -20.25 -2.50 6.01
CA LYS A 203 -21.04 -1.42 6.62
C LYS A 203 -20.16 -0.55 7.51
N ARG A 204 -19.30 -1.18 8.31
CA ARG A 204 -18.33 -0.47 9.18
C ARG A 204 -17.32 0.33 8.34
N GLN A 205 -16.71 -0.28 7.31
CA GLN A 205 -15.79 0.38 6.39
C GLN A 205 -16.42 1.61 5.74
N LYS A 206 -17.66 1.50 5.24
CA LYS A 206 -18.40 2.64 4.65
C LYS A 206 -18.60 3.79 5.63
N LYS A 207 -18.84 3.49 6.93
CA LYS A 207 -18.95 4.52 7.96
C LYS A 207 -17.61 5.25 8.18
N HIS A 208 -16.50 4.49 8.22
CA HIS A 208 -15.16 5.06 8.37
C HIS A 208 -14.77 5.92 7.16
N SER A 209 -14.99 5.44 5.92
CA SER A 209 -14.70 6.22 4.71
C SER A 209 -15.45 7.56 4.68
N LYS A 210 -16.72 7.61 5.13
CA LYS A 210 -17.48 8.86 5.22
C LYS A 210 -16.85 9.83 6.23
N ALA A 211 -16.42 9.33 7.40
CA ALA A 211 -15.76 10.15 8.41
C ALA A 211 -14.42 10.71 7.94
N GLN A 212 -13.64 9.90 7.20
CA GLN A 212 -12.37 10.34 6.59
C GLN A 212 -12.62 11.41 5.51
N ALA A 213 -13.60 11.22 4.63
CA ALA A 213 -13.96 12.20 3.61
C ALA A 213 -14.38 13.56 4.24
N GLU A 214 -15.13 13.54 5.35
CA GLU A 214 -15.51 14.77 6.05
C GLU A 214 -14.29 15.47 6.68
N ARG A 215 -13.38 14.73 7.32
CA ARG A 215 -12.12 15.28 7.85
C ARG A 215 -11.28 15.92 6.74
N ARG A 216 -11.24 15.31 5.54
CA ARG A 216 -10.54 15.85 4.39
C ARG A 216 -11.17 17.15 3.93
N ARG A 217 -12.50 17.21 3.77
CA ARG A 217 -13.22 18.45 3.42
C ARG A 217 -12.94 19.58 4.41
N GLN A 218 -12.88 19.27 5.70
CA GLN A 218 -12.54 20.26 6.73
C GLN A 218 -11.09 20.76 6.57
N ARG A 219 -10.13 19.87 6.26
CA ARG A 219 -8.74 20.26 5.98
C ARG A 219 -8.64 21.20 4.76
N THR A 220 -9.32 20.86 3.67
CA THR A 220 -9.37 21.70 2.46
C THR A 220 -9.99 23.07 2.75
N ARG A 221 -11.10 23.11 3.49
CA ARG A 221 -11.74 24.37 3.91
C ARG A 221 -10.84 25.25 4.78
N SER A 222 -9.94 24.65 5.56
CA SER A 222 -8.95 25.38 6.36
C SER A 222 -7.76 25.90 5.55
N GLY A 223 -7.73 25.69 4.22
CA GLY A 223 -6.65 26.12 3.33
C GLY A 223 -5.38 25.25 3.39
N ALA A 224 -5.45 24.09 4.04
CA ALA A 224 -4.35 23.14 4.03
C ALA A 224 -4.27 22.44 2.67
N VAL A 225 -3.05 22.31 2.15
CA VAL A 225 -2.74 21.55 0.94
C VAL A 225 -2.11 20.22 1.30
N THR A 226 -2.32 19.21 0.48
CA THR A 226 -1.89 17.84 0.76
C THR A 226 -0.93 17.35 -0.31
N VAL A 227 0.18 16.76 0.11
CA VAL A 227 1.16 16.07 -0.74
C VAL A 227 1.11 14.58 -0.44
N GLY A 228 0.80 13.77 -1.44
CA GLY A 228 0.81 12.30 -1.33
C GLY A 228 2.13 11.73 -1.84
N PHE A 229 2.71 10.79 -1.11
CA PHE A 229 3.86 10.02 -1.58
C PHE A 229 3.39 8.69 -2.16
N ALA A 230 3.71 8.45 -3.42
CA ALA A 230 3.43 7.22 -4.14
C ALA A 230 4.74 6.58 -4.63
N GLY A 231 4.71 5.32 -4.98
CA GLY A 231 5.86 4.60 -5.50
C GLY A 231 5.87 3.14 -5.06
N TYR A 232 6.76 2.39 -5.65
CA TYR A 232 6.88 0.96 -5.35
C TYR A 232 7.27 0.72 -3.88
N THR A 233 7.07 -0.50 -3.38
CA THR A 233 7.54 -0.87 -2.03
C THR A 233 9.05 -0.64 -1.93
N ASN A 234 9.51 -0.18 -0.77
CA ASN A 234 10.91 0.14 -0.49
C ASN A 234 11.53 1.30 -1.33
N ALA A 235 10.71 2.12 -1.98
CA ALA A 235 11.18 3.32 -2.70
C ALA A 235 11.53 4.51 -1.78
N GLY A 236 11.60 4.33 -0.46
CA GLY A 236 11.98 5.37 0.48
C GLY A 236 10.88 6.36 0.87
N LYS A 237 9.57 6.03 0.63
CA LYS A 237 8.43 6.90 0.95
C LYS A 237 8.36 7.29 2.43
N SER A 238 8.34 6.29 3.30
CA SER A 238 8.25 6.50 4.76
C SER A 238 9.48 7.22 5.31
N SER A 239 10.67 6.92 4.78
CA SER A 239 11.91 7.61 5.16
C SER A 239 11.87 9.10 4.81
N LEU A 240 11.41 9.42 3.59
CA LEU A 240 11.24 10.82 3.17
C LEU A 240 10.16 11.53 3.99
N PHE A 241 9.02 10.86 4.22
CA PHE A 241 7.95 11.39 5.06
C PHE A 241 8.45 11.76 6.46
N LEU A 242 9.19 10.88 7.11
CA LEU A 242 9.76 11.12 8.44
C LEU A 242 10.69 12.32 8.46
N LYS A 243 11.62 12.35 7.51
CA LYS A 243 12.60 13.43 7.41
C LYS A 243 11.93 14.78 7.22
N MET A 244 10.90 14.85 6.38
CA MET A 244 10.22 16.11 6.07
C MET A 244 9.17 16.52 7.10
N SER A 245 8.53 15.57 7.78
CA SER A 245 7.47 15.86 8.76
C SER A 245 7.99 16.09 10.18
N GLY A 246 9.25 15.75 10.47
CA GLY A 246 9.84 15.81 11.81
C GLY A 246 9.16 14.89 12.84
N LYS A 247 8.31 13.95 12.37
CA LYS A 247 7.67 12.95 13.23
C LYS A 247 8.59 11.73 13.37
N GLU A 248 8.72 11.23 14.59
CA GLU A 248 9.32 9.92 14.83
C GLU A 248 8.31 8.83 14.46
N VAL A 249 8.53 8.11 13.38
CA VAL A 249 7.80 6.89 12.99
C VAL A 249 8.84 5.79 12.83
N LEU A 250 8.55 4.59 13.27
CA LEU A 250 9.43 3.43 13.08
C LEU A 250 9.58 3.16 11.57
N VAL A 251 10.74 3.46 11.02
CA VAL A 251 11.13 2.99 9.69
C VAL A 251 11.84 1.66 9.87
N GLU A 252 11.19 0.59 9.48
CA GLU A 252 11.83 -0.70 9.34
C GLU A 252 12.17 -0.92 7.86
N ASP A 253 13.33 -1.46 7.58
CA ASP A 253 13.76 -1.85 6.22
C ASP A 253 13.07 -3.15 5.79
N LYS A 254 11.73 -3.12 5.88
CA LYS A 254 10.83 -4.22 5.55
C LYS A 254 9.84 -3.78 4.48
N LEU A 255 9.48 -4.70 3.60
CA LEU A 255 8.42 -4.46 2.62
C LEU A 255 7.09 -4.18 3.35
N PHE A 256 6.36 -3.15 2.92
CA PHE A 256 5.09 -2.72 3.51
C PHE A 256 5.16 -2.28 4.98
N SER A 257 6.21 -1.53 5.35
CA SER A 257 6.30 -0.93 6.68
C SER A 257 5.11 -0.02 7.01
N THR A 258 4.46 0.55 6.01
CA THR A 258 3.29 1.42 6.15
C THR A 258 2.07 0.78 5.46
N LEU A 259 1.09 0.36 6.23
CA LEU A 259 -0.20 -0.18 5.74
C LEU A 259 -1.33 0.86 5.79
N GLU A 260 -1.13 1.91 6.54
CA GLU A 260 -2.09 2.99 6.78
C GLU A 260 -1.53 4.30 6.27
N THR A 261 -2.42 5.16 5.76
CA THR A 261 -1.98 6.51 5.41
C THR A 261 -1.60 7.26 6.69
N THR A 262 -0.34 7.55 6.84
CA THR A 262 0.14 8.42 7.92
C THR A 262 0.17 9.85 7.42
N VAL A 263 -0.55 10.75 8.10
CA VAL A 263 -0.55 12.17 7.77
C VAL A 263 0.31 12.93 8.76
N GLY A 264 1.26 13.70 8.24
CA GLY A 264 2.14 14.59 8.98
C GLY A 264 2.08 16.01 8.43
N ARG A 265 2.56 16.98 9.18
CA ARG A 265 2.75 18.34 8.70
C ARG A 265 4.18 18.47 8.18
N LEU A 266 4.37 19.20 7.09
CA LEU A 266 5.70 19.57 6.67
C LEU A 266 6.34 20.44 7.78
N ALA A 267 7.55 20.08 8.22
CA ALA A 267 8.22 20.78 9.32
C ALA A 267 8.37 22.28 9.03
N ALA A 268 8.68 22.62 7.78
CA ALA A 268 8.86 24.01 7.34
C ALA A 268 7.53 24.76 7.10
N SER A 269 6.38 24.08 6.97
CA SER A 269 5.09 24.72 6.72
C SER A 269 3.93 23.95 7.33
N PRO A 270 3.26 24.48 8.35
CA PRO A 270 2.17 23.81 9.04
C PRO A 270 0.92 23.62 8.18
N ARG A 271 0.83 24.30 7.03
CA ARG A 271 -0.30 24.22 6.09
C ARG A 271 -0.12 23.17 5.01
N VAL A 272 1.10 22.65 4.84
CA VAL A 272 1.36 21.54 3.93
C VAL A 272 1.30 20.23 4.72
N LEU A 273 0.38 19.37 4.33
CA LEU A 273 0.22 18.04 4.90
C LEU A 273 0.87 17.03 3.99
N LEU A 274 1.70 16.18 4.55
CA LEU A 274 2.33 15.05 3.89
C LEU A 274 1.54 13.79 4.21
N ALA A 275 1.27 12.97 3.21
CA ALA A 275 0.60 11.68 3.36
C ALA A 275 1.53 10.56 2.88
N ASP A 276 1.99 9.73 3.81
CA ASP A 276 2.69 8.49 3.49
C ASP A 276 1.70 7.37 3.22
N THR A 277 1.98 6.53 2.22
CA THR A 277 1.03 5.53 1.73
C THR A 277 1.64 4.16 1.55
N ILE A 278 0.77 3.17 1.39
CA ILE A 278 1.15 1.81 1.01
C ILE A 278 1.93 1.85 -0.31
N GLY A 279 3.08 1.18 -0.35
CA GLY A 279 3.85 1.01 -1.59
C GLY A 279 3.08 0.16 -2.62
N PHE A 280 3.25 0.50 -3.88
CA PHE A 280 2.76 -0.34 -4.97
C PHE A 280 3.56 -1.65 -5.05
N ILE A 281 2.90 -2.68 -5.52
CA ILE A 281 3.46 -4.00 -5.81
C ILE A 281 2.77 -4.53 -7.07
N ASP A 282 3.47 -5.36 -7.82
CA ASP A 282 2.93 -5.95 -9.04
C ASP A 282 1.80 -6.96 -8.74
N ASN A 283 0.87 -7.05 -9.68
CA ASN A 283 -0.15 -8.11 -9.73
C ASN A 283 -1.02 -8.25 -8.47
N LEU A 284 -1.36 -7.12 -7.81
CA LEU A 284 -2.37 -7.14 -6.74
C LEU A 284 -3.74 -7.48 -7.33
N PRO A 285 -4.44 -8.50 -6.82
CA PRO A 285 -5.79 -8.82 -7.26
C PRO A 285 -6.75 -7.66 -6.98
N SER A 286 -7.71 -7.46 -7.89
CA SER A 286 -8.73 -6.40 -7.77
C SER A 286 -9.47 -6.43 -6.43
N ALA A 287 -9.78 -7.62 -5.91
CA ALA A 287 -10.45 -7.78 -4.62
C ALA A 287 -9.62 -7.25 -3.45
N THR A 288 -8.28 -7.42 -3.50
CA THR A 288 -7.36 -6.87 -2.50
C THR A 288 -7.24 -5.35 -2.65
N LEU A 289 -7.13 -4.87 -3.89
CA LEU A 289 -7.13 -3.43 -4.19
C LEU A 289 -8.41 -2.74 -3.71
N ASP A 290 -9.58 -3.36 -3.90
CA ASP A 290 -10.87 -2.84 -3.42
C ASP A 290 -10.92 -2.69 -1.90
N ALA A 291 -10.33 -3.63 -1.17
CA ALA A 291 -10.27 -3.55 0.29
C ALA A 291 -9.42 -2.37 0.77
N PHE A 292 -8.33 -2.06 0.07
CA PHE A 292 -7.42 -0.96 0.39
C PHE A 292 -7.73 0.35 -0.34
N ARG A 293 -8.79 0.37 -1.18
CA ARG A 293 -9.16 1.55 -1.99
C ARG A 293 -9.26 2.83 -1.16
N ALA A 294 -9.86 2.78 0.02
CA ALA A 294 -10.02 3.94 0.87
C ALA A 294 -8.68 4.54 1.34
N THR A 295 -7.73 3.69 1.73
CA THR A 295 -6.39 4.10 2.18
C THR A 295 -5.58 4.68 1.02
N LEU A 296 -5.67 4.05 -0.15
CA LEU A 296 -4.96 4.52 -1.35
C LEU A 296 -5.58 5.79 -1.94
N SER A 297 -6.91 5.95 -1.85
CA SER A 297 -7.60 7.17 -2.28
C SER A 297 -7.14 8.39 -1.50
N GLU A 298 -6.88 8.27 -0.20
CA GLU A 298 -6.40 9.38 0.62
C GLU A 298 -5.07 9.94 0.13
N ALA A 299 -4.19 9.08 -0.39
CA ALA A 299 -2.93 9.46 -0.97
C ALA A 299 -3.03 10.05 -2.37
N LEU A 300 -3.92 9.48 -3.18
CA LEU A 300 -4.05 9.87 -4.58
C LEU A 300 -4.93 11.11 -4.78
N GLU A 301 -5.85 11.36 -3.85
CA GLU A 301 -6.68 12.57 -3.83
C GLU A 301 -5.98 13.73 -3.10
N CYS A 302 -4.73 13.99 -3.47
CA CYS A 302 -3.88 15.08 -2.95
C CYS A 302 -3.74 16.22 -3.97
N ASP A 303 -3.28 17.39 -3.50
CA ASP A 303 -3.02 18.56 -4.36
C ASP A 303 -1.73 18.39 -5.19
N LEU A 304 -0.80 17.58 -4.69
CA LEU A 304 0.44 17.18 -5.37
C LEU A 304 0.76 15.72 -5.07
N LEU A 305 0.94 14.92 -6.12
CA LEU A 305 1.42 13.54 -6.01
C LEU A 305 2.91 13.47 -6.31
N VAL A 306 3.69 12.95 -5.36
CA VAL A 306 5.12 12.71 -5.54
C VAL A 306 5.35 11.22 -5.74
N VAL A 307 5.83 10.87 -6.92
CA VAL A 307 6.21 9.50 -7.29
C VAL A 307 7.68 9.29 -6.94
N LEU A 308 7.95 8.40 -6.01
CA LEU A 308 9.31 8.02 -5.59
C LEU A 308 9.74 6.74 -6.29
N VAL A 309 10.95 6.76 -6.84
CA VAL A 309 11.54 5.62 -7.56
C VAL A 309 12.94 5.35 -7.00
N ASP A 310 13.19 4.11 -6.60
CA ASP A 310 14.51 3.68 -6.12
C ASP A 310 15.52 3.67 -7.25
N ALA A 311 16.52 4.53 -7.20
CA ALA A 311 17.52 4.62 -8.24
C ALA A 311 18.59 3.53 -8.19
N THR A 312 18.65 2.75 -7.11
CA THR A 312 19.61 1.65 -6.96
C THR A 312 19.23 0.39 -7.74
N ASP A 313 17.95 0.26 -8.11
CA ASP A 313 17.49 -0.88 -8.88
C ASP A 313 18.24 -1.03 -10.21
N PRO A 314 18.55 -2.25 -10.68
CA PRO A 314 19.03 -2.47 -12.03
C PRO A 314 18.07 -1.89 -13.09
N VAL A 315 18.59 -1.46 -14.25
CA VAL A 315 17.80 -0.72 -15.27
C VAL A 315 16.48 -1.42 -15.61
N ARG A 316 16.52 -2.73 -15.85
CA ARG A 316 15.32 -3.53 -16.19
C ARG A 316 14.28 -3.50 -15.07
N GLU A 317 14.71 -3.66 -13.84
CA GLU A 317 13.85 -3.65 -12.67
C GLU A 317 13.30 -2.24 -12.39
N PHE A 318 14.13 -1.23 -12.56
CA PHE A 318 13.75 0.16 -12.47
C PHE A 318 12.64 0.53 -13.47
N GLU A 319 12.78 0.14 -14.75
CA GLU A 319 11.74 0.36 -15.78
C GLU A 319 10.45 -0.41 -15.48
N ARG A 320 10.56 -1.63 -14.98
CA ARG A 320 9.42 -2.43 -14.55
C ARG A 320 8.63 -1.74 -13.43
N LYS A 321 9.31 -1.31 -12.38
CA LYS A 321 8.69 -0.68 -11.20
C LYS A 321 8.05 0.67 -11.52
N ILE A 322 8.69 1.49 -12.35
CA ILE A 322 8.09 2.77 -12.77
C ILE A 322 6.85 2.55 -13.64
N SER A 323 6.90 1.57 -14.55
CA SER A 323 5.76 1.20 -15.39
C SER A 323 4.60 0.63 -14.58
N ALA A 324 4.88 -0.20 -13.57
CA ALA A 324 3.89 -0.73 -12.66
C ALA A 324 3.23 0.39 -11.83
N THR A 325 4.03 1.29 -11.28
CA THR A 325 3.55 2.46 -10.53
C THR A 325 2.64 3.33 -11.39
N GLN A 326 3.04 3.59 -12.64
CA GLN A 326 2.26 4.41 -13.57
C GLN A 326 0.93 3.75 -13.95
N ARG A 327 0.94 2.43 -14.21
CA ARG A 327 -0.29 1.67 -14.48
C ARG A 327 -1.27 1.75 -13.30
N GLU A 328 -0.79 1.59 -12.08
CA GLU A 328 -1.61 1.66 -10.87
C GLU A 328 -2.18 3.07 -10.64
N ILE A 329 -1.40 4.11 -10.88
CA ILE A 329 -1.88 5.49 -10.80
C ILE A 329 -2.97 5.71 -11.86
N ASN A 330 -2.70 5.38 -13.12
CA ASN A 330 -3.63 5.58 -14.23
C ASN A 330 -4.93 4.79 -14.05
N ALA A 331 -4.86 3.52 -13.65
CA ALA A 331 -6.04 2.68 -13.43
C ALA A 331 -7.02 3.27 -12.40
N ARG A 332 -6.52 4.04 -11.44
CA ARG A 332 -7.32 4.67 -10.39
C ARG A 332 -7.92 6.00 -10.80
N TYR A 333 -7.20 6.77 -11.60
CA TYR A 333 -7.71 8.02 -12.16
C TYR A 333 -8.73 7.75 -13.28
N LEU A 334 -8.52 6.69 -14.09
CA LEU A 334 -9.42 6.33 -15.20
C LEU A 334 -10.77 5.76 -14.75
N ASN A 335 -10.87 5.25 -13.52
CA ASN A 335 -12.13 4.71 -12.96
C ASN A 335 -13.00 5.75 -12.24
N GLN A 336 -12.62 7.02 -12.24
CA GLN A 336 -13.44 8.12 -11.75
C GLN A 336 -14.01 8.84 -12.97
N ASP A 337 -15.35 9.01 -13.02
CA ASP A 337 -16.08 9.74 -14.08
C ASP A 337 -15.69 11.24 -14.20
N GLU A 338 -14.62 11.65 -13.54
CA GLU A 338 -14.03 12.99 -13.54
C GLU A 338 -12.75 13.06 -14.40
N LEU A 339 -12.74 12.40 -15.54
CA LEU A 339 -11.59 12.38 -16.50
C LEU A 339 -11.23 13.74 -17.11
N GLU A 340 -12.07 14.76 -16.95
CA GLU A 340 -11.82 16.08 -17.54
C GLU A 340 -10.71 16.89 -16.85
N ASN A 341 -10.21 16.46 -15.67
CA ASN A 341 -9.28 17.26 -14.86
C ASN A 341 -7.91 16.61 -14.58
N LEU A 342 -7.48 15.63 -15.34
CA LEU A 342 -6.15 15.01 -15.15
C LEU A 342 -4.99 15.98 -15.41
N ASP A 343 -5.17 16.94 -16.31
CA ASP A 343 -4.18 17.98 -16.63
C ASP A 343 -3.98 19.00 -15.49
N GLU A 344 -4.91 19.11 -14.55
CA GLU A 344 -4.80 20.00 -13.39
C GLU A 344 -4.07 19.37 -12.21
N ARG A 345 -3.90 18.05 -12.18
CA ARG A 345 -3.23 17.36 -11.06
C ARG A 345 -1.72 17.42 -11.21
N LYS A 346 -1.09 18.02 -10.23
CA LYS A 346 0.36 18.15 -10.20
C LYS A 346 0.99 16.82 -9.80
N ILE A 347 1.80 16.26 -10.70
CA ILE A 347 2.60 15.06 -10.41
C ILE A 347 4.08 15.41 -10.52
N MET A 348 4.85 14.98 -9.55
CA MET A 348 6.29 15.19 -9.46
C MET A 348 6.98 13.84 -9.26
N CYS A 349 8.16 13.65 -9.85
CA CYS A 349 8.93 12.42 -9.65
C CYS A 349 10.28 12.72 -8.99
N ALA A 350 10.66 11.88 -8.04
CA ALA A 350 11.95 11.92 -7.40
C ALA A 350 12.63 10.55 -7.38
N LEU A 351 13.88 10.53 -7.80
CA LEU A 351 14.80 9.41 -7.69
C LEU A 351 15.37 9.41 -6.27
N THR A 352 15.24 8.30 -5.58
CA THR A 352 15.72 8.12 -4.19
C THR A 352 16.99 7.27 -4.15
N LYS A 353 17.68 7.27 -3.01
CA LYS A 353 18.87 6.44 -2.73
C LYS A 353 20.02 6.67 -3.74
N ILE A 354 20.21 7.92 -4.14
CA ILE A 354 21.19 8.26 -5.18
C ILE A 354 22.66 8.20 -4.70
N GLU A 355 22.87 8.04 -3.41
CA GLU A 355 24.21 8.06 -2.79
C GLU A 355 25.15 6.96 -3.28
N SER A 356 24.63 5.88 -3.82
CA SER A 356 25.41 4.75 -4.35
C SER A 356 25.63 4.80 -5.86
N LEU A 357 25.11 5.82 -6.57
CA LEU A 357 25.16 5.90 -8.01
C LEU A 357 26.28 6.83 -8.50
N THR A 358 26.86 6.48 -9.65
CA THR A 358 27.72 7.42 -10.40
C THR A 358 26.87 8.46 -11.12
N THR A 359 27.52 9.55 -11.56
CA THR A 359 26.85 10.63 -12.31
C THR A 359 26.22 10.11 -13.60
N GLU A 360 26.90 9.18 -14.29
CA GLU A 360 26.42 8.58 -15.54
C GLU A 360 25.19 7.71 -15.30
N GLN A 361 25.22 6.85 -14.27
CA GLN A 361 24.08 6.01 -13.87
C GLN A 361 22.86 6.86 -13.50
N LEU A 362 23.08 7.95 -12.77
CA LEU A 362 22.01 8.87 -12.41
C LEU A 362 21.41 9.57 -13.64
N ALA A 363 22.26 9.97 -14.60
CA ALA A 363 21.82 10.57 -15.86
C ALA A 363 20.99 9.59 -16.70
N GLU A 364 21.40 8.33 -16.79
CA GLU A 364 20.65 7.27 -17.45
C GLU A 364 19.28 7.09 -16.81
N LYS A 365 19.20 6.96 -15.47
CA LYS A 365 17.93 6.82 -14.73
C LYS A 365 17.02 8.01 -14.94
N LYS A 366 17.55 9.24 -14.90
CA LYS A 366 16.78 10.45 -15.22
C LYS A 366 16.22 10.43 -16.65
N SER A 367 16.98 9.91 -17.61
CA SER A 367 16.52 9.79 -19.00
C SER A 367 15.34 8.80 -19.10
N ILE A 368 15.41 7.67 -18.41
CA ILE A 368 14.32 6.69 -18.36
C ILE A 368 13.06 7.33 -17.78
N VAL A 369 13.17 8.00 -16.64
CA VAL A 369 12.03 8.65 -15.98
C VAL A 369 11.37 9.70 -16.88
N LYS A 370 12.18 10.47 -17.64
CA LYS A 370 11.66 11.43 -18.63
C LYS A 370 10.86 10.74 -19.74
N ARG A 371 11.31 9.59 -20.24
CA ARG A 371 10.56 8.79 -21.24
C ARG A 371 9.21 8.29 -20.72
N HIS A 372 9.10 8.10 -19.40
CA HIS A 372 7.85 7.75 -18.72
C HIS A 372 6.95 8.96 -18.39
N GLY A 373 7.22 10.13 -18.96
CA GLY A 373 6.33 11.30 -18.84
C GLY A 373 6.58 12.18 -17.62
N TYR A 374 7.72 12.02 -16.93
CA TYR A 374 8.12 12.91 -15.83
C TYR A 374 9.27 13.83 -16.29
N PRO A 375 9.00 15.05 -16.78
CA PRO A 375 9.98 15.86 -17.52
C PRO A 375 11.16 16.33 -16.66
N SER A 376 10.95 16.52 -15.36
CA SER A 376 11.94 17.12 -14.45
C SER A 376 12.13 16.27 -13.19
N PRO A 377 12.68 15.03 -13.32
CA PRO A 377 12.88 14.19 -12.15
C PRO A 377 13.96 14.77 -11.22
N LEU A 378 13.64 14.93 -9.96
CA LEU A 378 14.58 15.30 -8.91
C LEU A 378 15.38 14.09 -8.45
N ALA A 379 16.51 14.35 -7.81
CA ALA A 379 17.37 13.30 -7.29
C ALA A 379 17.68 13.61 -5.82
N ILE A 380 17.36 12.66 -4.94
CA ILE A 380 17.48 12.85 -3.48
C ILE A 380 18.12 11.65 -2.80
N SER A 381 18.86 11.92 -1.74
CA SER A 381 19.22 10.94 -0.73
C SER A 381 18.67 11.39 0.62
N VAL A 382 17.78 10.61 1.19
CA VAL A 382 17.24 10.91 2.52
C VAL A 382 18.29 10.60 3.59
N HIS A 383 19.11 9.57 3.38
CA HIS A 383 20.13 9.14 4.32
C HIS A 383 21.28 10.14 4.42
N GLN A 384 21.76 10.68 3.29
CA GLN A 384 22.83 11.67 3.24
C GLN A 384 22.33 13.12 3.16
N GLU A 385 21.02 13.33 3.20
CA GLU A 385 20.36 14.65 3.12
C GLU A 385 20.66 15.43 1.83
N ILE A 386 21.01 14.72 0.74
CA ILE A 386 21.34 15.34 -0.55
C ILE A 386 20.06 15.68 -1.31
N GLY A 387 19.96 16.90 -1.84
CA GLY A 387 18.87 17.33 -2.71
C GLY A 387 17.52 17.57 -2.01
N LEU A 388 17.44 17.47 -0.68
CA LEU A 388 16.17 17.62 0.06
C LEU A 388 15.64 19.05 0.04
N GLU A 389 16.50 20.07 0.11
CA GLU A 389 16.09 21.47 0.02
C GLU A 389 15.53 21.78 -1.36
N GLN A 390 16.25 21.38 -2.43
CA GLN A 390 15.78 21.57 -3.81
C GLN A 390 14.46 20.82 -4.08
N PHE A 391 14.30 19.63 -3.46
CA PHE A 391 13.06 18.87 -3.52
C PHE A 391 11.92 19.61 -2.83
N GLN A 392 12.14 20.15 -1.65
CA GLN A 392 11.14 20.93 -0.90
C GLN A 392 10.74 22.19 -1.65
N ASP A 393 11.70 22.94 -2.19
CA ASP A 393 11.45 24.15 -2.97
C ASP A 393 10.65 23.85 -4.24
N ALA A 394 11.02 22.79 -4.96
CA ALA A 394 10.28 22.35 -6.15
C ALA A 394 8.86 21.93 -5.82
N MET A 395 8.65 21.23 -4.71
CA MET A 395 7.34 20.83 -4.20
C MET A 395 6.47 22.05 -3.86
N LEU A 396 7.01 23.01 -3.12
CA LEU A 396 6.31 24.25 -2.76
C LEU A 396 5.99 25.10 -4.01
N LYS A 397 6.94 25.20 -4.94
CA LYS A 397 6.72 25.89 -6.21
C LYS A 397 5.61 25.26 -7.04
N GLN A 398 5.50 23.93 -7.02
CA GLN A 398 4.45 23.22 -7.75
C GLN A 398 3.09 23.35 -7.08
N LEU A 399 3.03 23.42 -5.75
CA LEU A 399 1.80 23.62 -4.98
C LEU A 399 1.28 25.06 -5.09
N PHE A 400 2.14 26.05 -4.90
CA PHE A 400 1.75 27.44 -4.71
C PHE A 400 2.09 28.35 -5.89
N GLY A 401 2.87 27.87 -6.85
CA GLY A 401 3.36 28.68 -7.95
C GLY A 401 4.60 29.49 -7.59
N LYS A 402 4.58 30.80 -7.86
CA LYS A 402 5.67 31.71 -7.46
C LYS A 402 5.42 32.22 -6.04
N THR A 403 6.51 32.60 -5.36
CA THR A 403 6.41 33.36 -4.11
C THR A 403 5.73 34.70 -4.34
N VAL A 404 4.97 35.15 -3.38
CA VAL A 404 4.26 36.43 -3.43
C VAL A 404 4.87 37.35 -2.38
N THR A 405 5.17 38.58 -2.76
CA THR A 405 5.60 39.62 -1.81
C THR A 405 4.37 40.36 -1.32
N ILE A 406 4.12 40.33 -0.03
CA ILE A 406 3.03 41.00 0.66
C ILE A 406 3.61 42.16 1.48
N LYS A 407 3.03 43.32 1.35
CA LYS A 407 3.35 44.48 2.20
C LYS A 407 2.24 44.66 3.23
N LEU A 408 2.62 44.62 4.51
CA LEU A 408 1.75 44.93 5.64
C LEU A 408 1.95 46.37 6.04
N LEU A 409 0.91 47.18 5.94
CA LEU A 409 0.96 48.60 6.23
C LEU A 409 0.80 48.85 7.74
N ASN A 410 1.75 49.56 8.34
CA ASN A 410 1.65 50.00 9.71
C ASN A 410 0.63 51.16 9.84
N SER A 411 -0.17 51.13 10.90
CA SER A 411 -1.12 52.21 11.17
C SER A 411 -1.47 52.23 12.65
N GLU A 412 -1.60 53.42 13.19
CA GLU A 412 -1.99 53.64 14.58
C GLU A 412 -3.46 53.32 14.84
N ALA A 413 -4.28 53.25 13.80
CA ALA A 413 -5.71 52.96 13.92
C ALA A 413 -6.05 51.51 13.51
N GLY A 414 -6.69 50.77 14.37
CA GLY A 414 -7.24 49.44 14.09
C GLY A 414 -6.41 48.29 14.68
N ARG A 415 -6.43 47.14 13.99
CA ARG A 415 -5.70 45.93 14.39
C ARG A 415 -4.16 46.13 14.18
N SER A 416 -3.35 45.61 15.11
CA SER A 416 -1.91 45.74 15.04
C SER A 416 -1.31 45.01 13.83
N ILE A 417 -0.15 45.46 13.36
CA ILE A 417 0.58 44.85 12.24
C ILE A 417 0.98 43.41 12.56
N GLU A 418 1.26 43.10 13.84
CA GLU A 418 1.54 41.74 14.30
C GLU A 418 0.31 40.82 14.12
N GLY A 419 -0.91 41.37 14.28
CA GLY A 419 -2.13 40.65 14.04
C GLY A 419 -2.29 40.22 12.58
N TYR A 420 -1.95 41.11 11.63
CA TYR A 420 -1.96 40.76 10.22
C TYR A 420 -0.82 39.80 9.85
N LEU A 421 0.34 39.99 10.46
CA LEU A 421 1.47 39.08 10.31
C LEU A 421 1.13 37.65 10.79
N SER A 422 0.39 37.55 11.90
CA SER A 422 -0.12 36.25 12.38
C SER A 422 -1.06 35.59 11.37
N ASP A 423 -1.95 36.37 10.75
CA ASP A 423 -2.84 35.85 9.70
C ASP A 423 -2.05 35.36 8.47
N VAL A 424 -0.96 36.03 8.11
CA VAL A 424 -0.06 35.58 7.04
C VAL A 424 0.63 34.27 7.43
N TYR A 425 1.14 34.15 8.67
CA TYR A 425 1.71 32.88 9.19
C TYR A 425 0.67 31.77 9.20
N GLU A 426 -0.58 32.08 9.49
CA GLU A 426 -1.64 31.09 9.47
C GLU A 426 -2.07 30.67 8.07
N SER A 427 -1.87 31.52 7.06
CA SER A 427 -2.38 31.31 5.70
C SER A 427 -1.33 30.83 4.70
N GLY A 428 -0.03 31.03 4.99
CA GLY A 428 1.08 30.71 4.11
C GLY A 428 2.36 30.37 4.84
N MET A 429 3.42 30.08 4.08
CA MET A 429 4.77 29.87 4.58
C MET A 429 5.63 31.10 4.28
N ILE A 430 6.06 31.79 5.32
CA ILE A 430 6.93 32.95 5.19
C ILE A 430 8.36 32.48 4.93
N ILE A 431 8.97 33.01 3.85
CA ILE A 431 10.37 32.76 3.46
C ILE A 431 11.26 33.85 4.05
N ASN A 432 10.84 35.12 3.86
CA ASN A 432 11.62 36.26 4.26
C ASN A 432 10.72 37.35 4.86
N LYS A 433 11.26 38.08 5.81
CA LYS A 433 10.56 39.20 6.49
C LYS A 433 11.53 40.37 6.61
N GLN A 434 11.13 41.52 6.09
CA GLN A 434 11.91 42.76 6.19
C GLN A 434 11.04 43.87 6.79
N LEU A 435 11.58 44.56 7.79
CA LEU A 435 10.94 45.74 8.37
C LEU A 435 11.44 47.00 7.62
N GLU A 436 10.53 47.77 7.07
CA GLU A 436 10.81 49.04 6.43
C GLU A 436 10.96 50.19 7.45
N LYS A 437 11.65 51.26 7.07
CA LYS A 437 11.88 52.42 7.93
C LYS A 437 10.60 53.12 8.40
N ASN A 438 9.53 53.01 7.64
CA ASN A 438 8.21 53.57 7.96
C ASN A 438 7.35 52.67 8.90
N GLY A 439 7.94 51.56 9.36
CA GLY A 439 7.25 50.60 10.22
C GLY A 439 6.42 49.55 9.47
N ASP A 440 6.36 49.60 8.15
CA ASP A 440 5.70 48.56 7.34
C ASP A 440 6.55 47.29 7.32
N ILE A 441 5.91 46.14 7.09
CA ILE A 441 6.59 44.85 6.98
C ILE A 441 6.40 44.28 5.58
N LEU A 442 7.50 44.01 4.90
CA LEU A 442 7.52 43.22 3.67
C LEU A 442 7.71 41.77 4.01
N VAL A 443 6.84 40.91 3.47
CA VAL A 443 6.86 39.48 3.70
C VAL A 443 6.87 38.76 2.37
N GLU A 444 7.86 37.93 2.12
CA GLU A 444 7.87 37.00 1.00
C GLU A 444 7.30 35.68 1.47
N VAL A 445 6.24 35.20 0.79
CA VAL A 445 5.44 34.08 1.29
C VAL A 445 5.02 33.13 0.16
N TRP A 446 5.04 31.82 0.43
CA TRP A 446 4.31 30.82 -0.32
C TRP A 446 2.86 30.80 0.17
N ILE A 447 1.91 31.15 -0.69
CA ILE A 447 0.49 31.20 -0.33
C ILE A 447 -0.38 30.85 -1.53
N ASN A 448 -1.46 30.10 -1.31
CA ASN A 448 -2.40 29.82 -2.37
C ASN A 448 -3.29 31.05 -2.67
N GLN A 449 -3.77 31.14 -3.92
CA GLN A 449 -4.53 32.30 -4.39
C GLN A 449 -5.82 32.56 -3.56
N GLN A 450 -6.51 31.50 -3.10
CA GLN A 450 -7.73 31.66 -2.31
C GLN A 450 -7.45 32.24 -0.92
N SER A 451 -6.38 31.77 -0.26
CA SER A 451 -5.95 32.29 1.03
C SER A 451 -5.45 33.73 0.89
N LEU A 452 -4.71 34.04 -0.17
CA LEU A 452 -4.24 35.38 -0.46
C LEU A 452 -5.44 36.34 -0.65
N ALA A 453 -6.41 35.96 -1.48
CA ALA A 453 -7.62 36.77 -1.71
C ALA A 453 -8.40 37.04 -0.41
N ARG A 454 -8.52 36.02 0.47
CA ARG A 454 -9.14 36.18 1.78
C ARG A 454 -8.36 37.13 2.70
N LEU A 455 -7.02 37.00 2.74
CA LEU A 455 -6.17 37.89 3.55
C LEU A 455 -6.34 39.35 3.10
N VAL A 456 -6.27 39.61 1.80
CA VAL A 456 -6.42 40.94 1.23
C VAL A 456 -7.80 41.50 1.52
N SER A 457 -8.87 40.71 1.28
CA SER A 457 -10.26 41.10 1.56
C SER A 457 -10.52 41.45 3.02
N ASN A 458 -9.96 40.67 3.95
CA ASN A 458 -10.16 40.85 5.39
C ASN A 458 -9.27 41.94 5.99
N SER A 459 -8.32 42.48 5.24
CA SER A 459 -7.33 43.46 5.74
C SER A 459 -7.80 44.91 5.69
N ASN A 460 -8.99 45.20 5.10
CA ASN A 460 -9.47 46.55 4.90
C ASN A 460 -8.41 47.49 4.27
N GLY A 461 -7.69 47.01 3.25
CA GLY A 461 -6.64 47.75 2.55
C GLY A 461 -5.29 47.85 3.29
N ARG A 462 -5.07 47.04 4.33
CA ARG A 462 -3.82 47.01 5.09
C ARG A 462 -2.80 46.01 4.56
N ILE A 463 -3.21 45.18 3.62
CA ILE A 463 -2.35 44.18 2.96
C ILE A 463 -2.33 44.50 1.45
N GLU A 464 -1.15 44.82 0.96
CA GLU A 464 -0.89 45.04 -0.47
C GLU A 464 -0.06 43.88 -1.03
N VAL A 465 -0.41 43.44 -2.22
CA VAL A 465 0.35 42.44 -2.99
C VAL A 465 1.23 43.16 -3.99
N LYS A 466 2.54 42.92 -3.96
CA LYS A 466 3.54 43.49 -4.86
C LYS A 466 3.91 42.54 -5.99
#